data_92446987f9ef81ba97909ca0a88f626a
#
_entry.id   92446987f9ef81ba97909ca0a88f626a
#
_cell.length_a   1.000
_cell.length_b   1.000
_cell.length_c   1.000
_cell.angle_alpha   90.00
_cell.angle_beta   90.00
_cell.angle_gamma   90.00
#
_symmetry.space_group_name_H-M   'P 1'
#
loop_
_entity.id
_entity.type
_entity.pdbx_description
1 polymer ?
#
loop_
_entity_poly.entity_id
_entity_poly.type
_entity_poly.pdbx_seq_one_letter_code
_entity_poly.pdbx_strand_id
1 'polypeptide(L)'
;MAKELKDLTKRSENYSQWYNDLVVKADLAEQSAVRGCMVIKPYGYAIWEKMQQQLDKMFKETGAQNAYFPLLIPKSFLSREAEHVKGFAKECAVVTHYRLKSSEEGTGVEVDPAAKLEEELIIRPTSETIIWNTYKNWIQSWRDLPLMCNQWCNVMRWEMRTRPFLRTSEFLWQEGHTAHATREEAEEEAQKMLKVYAEFAEQWMAVPVVQGVKSETERFAGALDTYTIEAMMQDGKALQSGTSHFLGQNFAKSFDVTYLNKENKPEYVWATSWGVSTRLIGALIMTHSDDNGLVLPPKLAPIQVVIIPIAKNEEQLKAIADKLNPFMDDLKKLGITVKYDDSNNKRPGFKFADYELKGVPVRLVMGGRDLENNTIEVMRRDTLEKETIPVEGLADYIYKLLDDIQANILKKAKDYRDAHIYECDNYDEFKEKIKDGGFFLCHWDGTEETEAKIKEETQATIRCVPFGFEQTPGVDMVSGKPAKHRVIIARSY
;
A
#
# COMPACT_ATOMS: atom_id res chain seq x y z
N MET A 1 7.20 3.61 31.77
CA MET A 1 5.99 3.54 30.89
C MET A 1 5.94 4.67 29.87
N ALA A 2 5.76 5.94 30.19
CA ALA A 2 5.78 7.02 29.15
C ALA A 2 7.16 7.19 28.49
N LYS A 3 8.23 6.87 29.19
CA LYS A 3 9.62 6.88 28.66
C LYS A 3 9.85 5.72 27.68
N GLU A 4 9.25 4.55 27.92
CA GLU A 4 9.34 3.37 27.04
C GLU A 4 8.59 3.57 25.71
N LEU A 5 7.50 4.36 25.69
CA LEU A 5 6.81 4.72 24.47
C LEU A 5 7.62 5.67 23.58
N LYS A 6 8.47 6.49 24.18
CA LYS A 6 9.33 7.46 23.47
C LYS A 6 10.70 6.90 23.08
N ASP A 7 10.98 5.64 23.40
CA ASP A 7 12.27 5.01 23.15
C ASP A 7 12.27 4.31 21.78
N LEU A 8 11.99 5.10 20.73
CA LEU A 8 12.15 4.66 19.36
C LEU A 8 13.61 4.82 18.93
N THR A 9 14.14 3.86 18.20
CA THR A 9 15.38 4.06 17.46
C THR A 9 15.22 5.27 16.54
N LYS A 10 16.20 6.16 16.49
CA LYS A 10 16.12 7.33 15.62
C LYS A 10 16.35 6.94 14.15
N ARG A 11 15.65 7.61 13.25
CA ARG A 11 15.80 7.40 11.79
C ARG A 11 17.26 7.59 11.35
N SER A 12 17.97 8.60 11.90
CA SER A 12 19.36 8.90 11.59
C SER A 12 20.35 7.85 12.09
N GLU A 13 19.99 7.07 13.12
CA GLU A 13 20.85 6.02 13.69
C GLU A 13 20.64 4.69 12.94
N ASN A 14 19.40 4.28 12.75
CA ASN A 14 19.03 3.05 12.04
C ASN A 14 17.59 3.13 11.53
N TYR A 15 17.44 3.56 10.29
CA TYR A 15 16.13 3.71 9.65
C TYR A 15 15.32 2.42 9.61
N SER A 16 15.99 1.29 9.36
CA SER A 16 15.34 -0.02 9.32
C SER A 16 14.79 -0.44 10.68
N GLN A 17 15.56 -0.24 11.74
CA GLN A 17 15.14 -0.57 13.10
C GLN A 17 14.04 0.38 13.58
N TRP A 18 14.17 1.69 13.28
CA TRP A 18 13.11 2.67 13.53
C TRP A 18 11.76 2.23 12.98
N TYR A 19 11.74 1.79 11.73
CA TYR A 19 10.51 1.29 11.09
C TYR A 19 9.92 0.09 11.82
N ASN A 20 10.74 -0.90 12.14
CA ASN A 20 10.29 -2.10 12.85
C ASN A 20 9.78 -1.78 14.25
N ASP A 21 10.49 -0.94 14.99
CA ASP A 21 10.07 -0.49 16.32
C ASP A 21 8.73 0.24 16.26
N LEU A 22 8.57 1.11 15.29
CA LEU A 22 7.34 1.90 15.12
C LEU A 22 6.13 1.03 14.82
N VAL A 23 6.26 0.05 13.92
CA VAL A 23 5.18 -0.90 13.60
C VAL A 23 4.67 -1.61 14.86
N VAL A 24 5.58 -2.07 15.72
CA VAL A 24 5.22 -2.79 16.95
C VAL A 24 4.69 -1.83 18.02
N LYS A 25 5.41 -0.75 18.30
CA LYS A 25 5.07 0.19 19.40
C LYS A 25 3.80 0.99 19.15
N ALA A 26 3.47 1.28 17.89
CA ALA A 26 2.23 1.96 17.52
C ALA A 26 1.02 1.01 17.38
N ASP A 27 1.15 -0.23 17.82
CA ASP A 27 0.08 -1.26 17.76
C ASP A 27 -0.44 -1.55 16.35
N LEU A 28 0.44 -1.55 15.35
CA LEU A 28 0.02 -1.81 13.97
C LEU A 28 0.02 -3.29 13.63
N ALA A 29 1.12 -3.99 13.94
CA ALA A 29 1.27 -5.41 13.64
C ALA A 29 2.36 -6.05 14.52
N GLU A 30 2.33 -7.37 14.61
CA GLU A 30 3.32 -8.18 15.28
C GLU A 30 3.55 -9.50 14.55
N GLN A 31 4.65 -10.17 14.86
CA GLN A 31 4.95 -11.48 14.28
C GLN A 31 3.96 -12.53 14.78
N SER A 32 3.50 -13.39 13.88
CA SER A 32 2.74 -14.58 14.26
C SER A 32 3.66 -15.78 14.58
N ALA A 33 3.07 -16.90 14.93
CA ALA A 33 3.80 -18.17 15.07
C ALA A 33 4.39 -18.67 13.73
N VAL A 34 3.90 -18.19 12.60
CA VAL A 34 4.38 -18.54 11.27
C VAL A 34 5.25 -17.42 10.73
N ARG A 35 6.52 -17.73 10.47
CA ARG A 35 7.47 -16.75 9.96
C ARG A 35 6.97 -16.10 8.66
N GLY A 36 7.01 -14.78 8.62
CA GLY A 36 6.58 -14.00 7.46
C GLY A 36 5.07 -13.76 7.35
N CYS A 37 4.29 -14.34 8.26
CA CYS A 37 2.86 -14.08 8.37
C CYS A 37 2.61 -13.22 9.61
N MET A 38 2.14 -12.00 9.40
CA MET A 38 1.94 -11.02 10.47
C MET A 38 0.54 -11.10 11.04
N VAL A 39 0.41 -10.82 12.35
CA VAL A 39 -0.85 -10.41 12.94
C VAL A 39 -0.99 -8.90 12.74
N ILE A 40 -1.96 -8.46 11.97
CA ILE A 40 -2.30 -7.05 11.87
C ILE A 40 -3.25 -6.72 13.01
N LYS A 41 -2.80 -5.86 13.93
CA LYS A 41 -3.56 -5.50 15.13
C LYS A 41 -4.72 -4.56 14.80
N PRO A 42 -5.71 -4.39 15.70
CA PRO A 42 -6.90 -3.58 15.40
C PRO A 42 -6.61 -2.18 14.90
N TYR A 43 -5.61 -1.49 15.43
CA TYR A 43 -5.26 -0.15 14.99
C TYR A 43 -4.66 -0.12 13.58
N GLY A 44 -3.77 -1.06 13.28
CA GLY A 44 -3.23 -1.24 11.93
C GLY A 44 -4.29 -1.66 10.92
N TYR A 45 -5.20 -2.55 11.33
CA TYR A 45 -6.28 -3.00 10.48
C TYR A 45 -7.29 -1.89 10.18
N ALA A 46 -7.56 -1.01 11.15
CA ALA A 46 -8.43 0.14 10.95
C ALA A 46 -7.90 1.13 9.89
N ILE A 47 -6.58 1.26 9.76
CA ILE A 47 -5.97 2.02 8.64
C ILE A 47 -6.26 1.33 7.31
N TRP A 48 -6.09 -0.01 7.25
CA TRP A 48 -6.41 -0.79 6.07
C TRP A 48 -7.88 -0.69 5.67
N GLU A 49 -8.80 -0.76 6.63
CA GLU A 49 -10.25 -0.60 6.37
C GLU A 49 -10.58 0.74 5.72
N LYS A 50 -9.94 1.82 6.17
CA LYS A 50 -10.12 3.15 5.54
C LYS A 50 -9.56 3.19 4.12
N MET A 51 -8.39 2.60 3.88
CA MET A 51 -7.83 2.45 2.53
C MET A 51 -8.75 1.63 1.64
N GLN A 52 -9.20 0.48 2.13
CA GLN A 52 -10.11 -0.42 1.43
C GLN A 52 -11.43 0.27 1.06
N GLN A 53 -12.05 0.95 2.02
CA GLN A 53 -13.32 1.65 1.81
C GLN A 53 -13.21 2.69 0.69
N GLN A 54 -12.15 3.49 0.69
CA GLN A 54 -11.97 4.55 -0.31
C GLN A 54 -11.61 3.98 -1.68
N LEU A 55 -10.69 3.03 -1.73
CA LEU A 55 -10.31 2.37 -2.99
C LEU A 55 -11.50 1.62 -3.61
N ASP A 56 -12.26 0.89 -2.80
CA ASP A 56 -13.45 0.16 -3.26
C ASP A 56 -14.47 1.10 -3.92
N LYS A 57 -14.69 2.26 -3.31
CA LYS A 57 -15.53 3.31 -3.89
C LYS A 57 -14.99 3.77 -5.24
N MET A 58 -13.69 4.06 -5.34
CA MET A 58 -13.08 4.52 -6.59
C MET A 58 -13.14 3.44 -7.69
N PHE A 59 -12.96 2.16 -7.33
CA PHE A 59 -13.09 1.05 -8.31
C PHE A 59 -14.53 0.92 -8.82
N LYS A 60 -15.52 1.02 -7.96
CA LYS A 60 -16.93 0.97 -8.36
C LYS A 60 -17.32 2.15 -9.27
N GLU A 61 -16.73 3.32 -9.04
CA GLU A 61 -16.92 4.48 -9.93
C GLU A 61 -16.37 4.24 -11.35
N THR A 62 -15.38 3.35 -11.52
CA THR A 62 -14.91 2.93 -12.85
C THR A 62 -15.78 1.87 -13.51
N GLY A 63 -16.75 1.31 -12.79
CA GLY A 63 -17.63 0.22 -13.25
C GLY A 63 -17.17 -1.17 -12.80
N ALA A 64 -16.08 -1.30 -12.05
CA ALA A 64 -15.64 -2.58 -11.51
C ALA A 64 -16.60 -3.08 -10.40
N GLN A 65 -16.80 -4.40 -10.37
CA GLN A 65 -17.65 -5.06 -9.37
C GLN A 65 -16.84 -6.05 -8.56
N ASN A 66 -17.15 -6.17 -7.27
CA ASN A 66 -16.49 -7.15 -6.42
C ASN A 66 -17.00 -8.56 -6.66
N ALA A 67 -16.07 -9.50 -6.72
CA ALA A 67 -16.33 -10.92 -6.76
C ALA A 67 -15.40 -11.65 -5.77
N TYR A 68 -15.62 -12.93 -5.56
CA TYR A 68 -14.74 -13.78 -4.77
C TYR A 68 -14.41 -15.05 -5.54
N PHE A 69 -13.11 -15.36 -5.63
CA PHE A 69 -12.57 -16.57 -6.25
C PHE A 69 -11.86 -17.42 -5.20
N PRO A 70 -11.86 -18.77 -5.36
CA PRO A 70 -11.30 -19.65 -4.34
C PRO A 70 -9.82 -19.44 -4.04
N LEU A 71 -9.47 -19.71 -2.78
CA LEU A 71 -8.09 -19.67 -2.29
C LEU A 71 -7.18 -20.71 -2.95
N LEU A 72 -7.72 -21.92 -3.18
CA LEU A 72 -6.98 -23.07 -3.67
C LEU A 72 -7.09 -23.17 -5.18
N ILE A 73 -5.94 -23.32 -5.83
CA ILE A 73 -5.81 -23.42 -7.29
C ILE A 73 -5.21 -24.79 -7.63
N PRO A 74 -5.80 -25.57 -8.56
CA PRO A 74 -5.16 -26.79 -9.05
C PRO A 74 -3.77 -26.50 -9.62
N LYS A 75 -2.77 -27.30 -9.25
CA LYS A 75 -1.38 -27.12 -9.73
C LYS A 75 -1.30 -27.09 -11.26
N SER A 76 -2.12 -27.89 -11.93
CA SER A 76 -2.19 -27.93 -13.40
C SER A 76 -2.56 -26.60 -14.05
N PHE A 77 -3.28 -25.71 -13.34
CA PHE A 77 -3.63 -24.40 -13.89
C PHE A 77 -2.41 -23.47 -14.03
N LEU A 78 -1.47 -23.53 -13.08
CA LEU A 78 -0.23 -22.78 -13.19
C LEU A 78 0.60 -23.18 -14.40
N SER A 79 0.53 -24.46 -14.80
CA SER A 79 1.31 -25.00 -15.92
C SER A 79 0.80 -24.56 -17.30
N ARG A 80 -0.39 -23.96 -17.39
CA ARG A 80 -0.98 -23.54 -18.67
C ARG A 80 -0.36 -22.29 -19.26
N GLU A 81 0.19 -21.42 -18.41
CA GLU A 81 0.84 -20.17 -18.84
C GLU A 81 2.31 -20.19 -18.39
N ALA A 82 3.25 -20.37 -19.34
CA ALA A 82 4.65 -20.66 -19.07
C ALA A 82 5.40 -19.50 -18.38
N GLU A 83 5.10 -18.24 -18.74
CA GLU A 83 5.72 -17.08 -18.11
C GLU A 83 5.25 -16.90 -16.67
N HIS A 84 3.98 -17.19 -16.42
CA HIS A 84 3.39 -17.16 -15.08
C HIS A 84 4.05 -18.20 -14.15
N VAL A 85 4.30 -19.41 -14.66
CA VAL A 85 5.05 -20.46 -13.95
C VAL A 85 6.44 -19.98 -13.55
N LYS A 86 7.20 -19.40 -14.48
CA LYS A 86 8.55 -18.88 -14.20
C LYS A 86 8.54 -17.82 -13.08
N GLY A 87 7.52 -16.97 -13.06
CA GLY A 87 7.39 -15.92 -12.06
C GLY A 87 7.08 -16.43 -10.65
N PHE A 88 6.18 -17.40 -10.51
CA PHE A 88 5.60 -17.76 -9.22
C PHE A 88 5.97 -19.15 -8.68
N ALA A 89 6.49 -20.05 -9.49
CA ALA A 89 6.73 -21.45 -9.08
C ALA A 89 7.59 -21.60 -7.82
N LYS A 90 8.55 -20.71 -7.61
CA LYS A 90 9.48 -20.76 -6.46
C LYS A 90 8.88 -20.25 -5.15
N GLU A 91 7.73 -19.59 -5.21
CA GLU A 91 7.11 -18.88 -4.08
C GLU A 91 5.79 -19.50 -3.64
N CYS A 92 5.35 -20.57 -4.30
CA CYS A 92 4.06 -21.19 -4.01
C CYS A 92 4.09 -22.06 -2.76
N ALA A 93 3.09 -21.88 -1.90
CA ALA A 93 2.75 -22.84 -0.86
C ALA A 93 1.83 -23.93 -1.46
N VAL A 94 2.13 -25.19 -1.19
CA VAL A 94 1.47 -26.35 -1.80
C VAL A 94 0.72 -27.13 -0.74
N VAL A 95 -0.55 -27.45 -1.00
CA VAL A 95 -1.39 -28.32 -0.19
C VAL A 95 -1.40 -29.72 -0.82
N THR A 96 -0.94 -30.71 -0.07
CA THR A 96 -0.75 -32.09 -0.53
C THR A 96 -1.75 -33.10 0.05
N HIS A 97 -2.36 -32.77 1.20
CA HIS A 97 -3.28 -33.62 1.95
C HIS A 97 -4.47 -32.81 2.44
N TYR A 98 -5.62 -33.46 2.60
CA TYR A 98 -6.85 -32.79 3.03
C TYR A 98 -7.27 -33.13 4.47
N ARG A 99 -6.50 -33.95 5.20
CA ARG A 99 -6.88 -34.39 6.56
C ARG A 99 -5.67 -34.68 7.44
N LEU A 100 -5.86 -34.45 8.73
CA LEU A 100 -4.99 -34.93 9.80
C LEU A 100 -5.61 -36.14 10.48
N LYS A 101 -4.81 -36.97 11.13
CA LYS A 101 -5.21 -38.03 12.05
C LYS A 101 -4.51 -37.86 13.40
N SER A 102 -5.02 -38.53 14.44
CA SER A 102 -4.33 -38.59 15.72
C SER A 102 -3.01 -39.33 15.56
N SER A 103 -1.96 -38.83 16.24
CA SER A 103 -0.66 -39.49 16.29
C SER A 103 -0.78 -40.88 16.95
N GLU A 104 -0.01 -41.85 16.50
CA GLU A 104 0.03 -43.21 17.07
C GLU A 104 0.53 -43.20 18.51
N GLU A 105 1.33 -42.19 18.89
CA GLU A 105 1.83 -42.03 20.27
C GLU A 105 0.76 -41.43 21.22
N GLY A 106 -0.45 -41.16 20.74
CA GLY A 106 -1.59 -40.66 21.52
C GLY A 106 -1.53 -39.18 21.91
N THR A 107 -0.50 -38.47 21.51
CA THR A 107 -0.31 -37.04 21.80
C THR A 107 -0.10 -36.24 20.49
N GLY A 108 -1.10 -35.49 20.08
CA GLY A 108 -0.99 -34.60 18.91
C GLY A 108 -1.66 -35.13 17.64
N VAL A 109 -1.33 -34.47 16.53
CA VAL A 109 -1.87 -34.78 15.21
C VAL A 109 -0.73 -34.91 14.18
N GLU A 110 -0.93 -35.76 13.19
CA GLU A 110 -0.03 -35.94 12.06
C GLU A 110 -0.82 -35.92 10.74
N VAL A 111 -0.13 -35.70 9.63
CA VAL A 111 -0.74 -35.77 8.30
C VAL A 111 -1.18 -37.22 8.05
N ASP A 112 -2.46 -37.39 7.66
CA ASP A 112 -2.98 -38.72 7.29
C ASP A 112 -2.50 -39.09 5.88
N PRO A 113 -1.62 -40.12 5.74
CA PRO A 113 -1.12 -40.54 4.42
C PRO A 113 -2.23 -41.00 3.46
N ALA A 114 -3.36 -41.49 4.01
CA ALA A 114 -4.51 -41.93 3.21
C ALA A 114 -5.33 -40.75 2.61
N ALA A 115 -5.05 -39.55 3.11
CA ALA A 115 -5.73 -38.31 2.67
C ALA A 115 -4.90 -37.52 1.66
N LYS A 116 -3.94 -38.13 0.99
CA LYS A 116 -3.17 -37.49 -0.08
C LYS A 116 -4.10 -37.09 -1.22
N LEU A 117 -3.96 -35.84 -1.70
CA LEU A 117 -4.71 -35.36 -2.87
C LEU A 117 -4.21 -36.05 -4.14
N GLU A 118 -5.13 -36.34 -5.07
CA GLU A 118 -4.78 -36.85 -6.40
C GLU A 118 -3.98 -35.82 -7.19
N GLU A 119 -4.36 -34.54 -7.08
CA GLU A 119 -3.62 -33.39 -7.59
C GLU A 119 -3.34 -32.41 -6.44
N GLU A 120 -2.08 -31.96 -6.31
CA GLU A 120 -1.75 -30.93 -5.33
C GLU A 120 -2.43 -29.61 -5.68
N LEU A 121 -2.79 -28.86 -4.64
CA LEU A 121 -3.38 -27.54 -4.75
C LEU A 121 -2.38 -26.47 -4.32
N ILE A 122 -2.47 -25.32 -4.94
CA ILE A 122 -1.63 -24.17 -4.64
C ILE A 122 -2.47 -23.17 -3.85
N ILE A 123 -1.93 -22.66 -2.74
CA ILE A 123 -2.48 -21.46 -2.12
C ILE A 123 -2.16 -20.28 -3.04
N ARG A 124 -3.15 -19.57 -3.51
CA ARG A 124 -3.01 -18.52 -4.54
C ARG A 124 -1.89 -17.54 -4.25
N PRO A 125 -0.88 -17.41 -5.10
CA PRO A 125 0.09 -16.31 -5.06
C PRO A 125 -0.45 -15.06 -5.77
N THR A 126 -1.38 -15.26 -6.67
CA THR A 126 -2.21 -14.35 -7.44
C THR A 126 -3.30 -15.19 -8.11
N SER A 127 -4.36 -14.61 -8.63
CA SER A 127 -5.55 -15.38 -9.01
C SER A 127 -5.83 -15.44 -10.51
N GLU A 128 -4.92 -14.98 -11.39
CA GLU A 128 -5.15 -14.96 -12.84
C GLU A 128 -5.63 -16.30 -13.36
N THR A 129 -4.97 -17.41 -13.00
CA THR A 129 -5.25 -18.71 -13.58
C THR A 129 -6.64 -19.23 -13.23
N ILE A 130 -7.07 -19.10 -11.98
CA ILE A 130 -8.41 -19.54 -11.57
C ILE A 130 -9.50 -18.60 -12.09
N ILE A 131 -9.21 -17.30 -12.15
CA ILE A 131 -10.14 -16.30 -12.68
C ILE A 131 -10.36 -16.51 -14.18
N TRP A 132 -9.30 -16.69 -14.97
CA TRP A 132 -9.40 -16.92 -16.40
C TRP A 132 -10.09 -18.24 -16.75
N ASN A 133 -9.86 -19.28 -15.94
CA ASN A 133 -10.64 -20.51 -16.07
C ASN A 133 -12.14 -20.30 -15.80
N THR A 134 -12.49 -19.39 -14.92
CA THR A 134 -13.89 -19.02 -14.64
C THR A 134 -14.48 -18.13 -15.73
N TYR A 135 -13.71 -17.16 -16.22
CA TYR A 135 -14.15 -16.24 -17.27
C TYR A 135 -14.49 -16.93 -18.57
N LYS A 136 -13.86 -18.09 -18.86
CA LYS A 136 -14.24 -18.94 -19.99
C LYS A 136 -15.73 -19.24 -20.02
N ASN A 137 -16.35 -19.42 -18.85
CA ASN A 137 -17.77 -19.72 -18.74
C ASN A 137 -18.66 -18.47 -18.71
N TRP A 138 -18.14 -17.34 -18.27
CA TRP A 138 -18.90 -16.10 -18.12
C TRP A 138 -18.94 -15.28 -19.41
N ILE A 139 -17.94 -15.39 -20.25
CA ILE A 139 -17.80 -14.63 -21.50
C ILE A 139 -18.16 -15.54 -22.68
N GLN A 140 -19.23 -15.20 -23.39
CA GLN A 140 -19.70 -15.93 -24.55
C GLN A 140 -19.84 -15.03 -25.78
N SER A 141 -20.26 -13.79 -25.60
CA SER A 141 -20.49 -12.84 -26.68
C SER A 141 -19.97 -11.45 -26.35
N TRP A 142 -19.88 -10.61 -27.37
CA TRP A 142 -19.49 -9.20 -27.21
C TRP A 142 -20.35 -8.43 -26.20
N ARG A 143 -21.56 -8.91 -25.89
CA ARG A 143 -22.48 -8.30 -24.91
C ARG A 143 -22.02 -8.50 -23.48
N ASP A 144 -21.18 -9.48 -23.24
CA ASP A 144 -20.62 -9.78 -21.90
C ASP A 144 -19.39 -8.92 -21.58
N LEU A 145 -18.95 -8.09 -22.53
CA LEU A 145 -17.76 -7.27 -22.41
C LEU A 145 -18.10 -5.76 -22.31
N PRO A 146 -17.33 -4.94 -21.57
CA PRO A 146 -16.22 -5.39 -20.74
C PRO A 146 -16.69 -6.12 -19.50
N LEU A 147 -15.93 -7.13 -19.05
CA LEU A 147 -16.11 -7.79 -17.77
C LEU A 147 -15.04 -7.27 -16.81
N MET A 148 -15.44 -6.63 -15.72
CA MET A 148 -14.51 -5.97 -14.79
C MET A 148 -14.81 -6.40 -13.35
N CYS A 149 -13.97 -7.29 -12.82
CA CYS A 149 -14.08 -7.77 -11.45
C CYS A 149 -12.89 -7.33 -10.62
N ASN A 150 -13.18 -7.02 -9.37
CA ASN A 150 -12.19 -6.81 -8.32
C ASN A 150 -12.41 -7.84 -7.21
N GLN A 151 -11.35 -8.28 -6.56
CA GLN A 151 -11.40 -9.18 -5.43
C GLN A 151 -10.56 -8.63 -4.29
N TRP A 152 -11.14 -8.48 -3.11
CA TRP A 152 -10.44 -8.23 -1.85
C TRP A 152 -10.14 -9.57 -1.18
N CYS A 153 -8.87 -9.87 -1.00
CA CYS A 153 -8.47 -11.17 -0.47
C CYS A 153 -7.05 -11.16 0.11
N ASN A 154 -6.64 -12.31 0.63
CA ASN A 154 -5.25 -12.60 0.93
C ASN A 154 -4.60 -13.37 -0.23
N VAL A 155 -3.29 -13.31 -0.30
CA VAL A 155 -2.45 -14.18 -1.14
C VAL A 155 -1.24 -14.62 -0.35
N MET A 156 -0.57 -15.68 -0.80
CA MET A 156 0.63 -16.21 -0.17
C MET A 156 1.75 -16.37 -1.20
N ARG A 157 2.87 -15.71 -0.94
CA ARG A 157 4.12 -15.81 -1.69
C ARG A 157 5.24 -16.09 -0.70
N TRP A 158 5.80 -17.27 -0.72
CA TRP A 158 6.78 -17.69 0.27
C TRP A 158 8.02 -16.80 0.22
N GLU A 159 8.19 -15.99 1.26
CA GLU A 159 9.25 -14.97 1.31
C GLU A 159 10.27 -15.31 2.38
N MET A 160 11.54 -15.30 2.00
CA MET A 160 12.64 -15.63 2.91
C MET A 160 13.15 -14.42 3.71
N ARG A 161 12.99 -13.21 3.16
CA ARG A 161 13.44 -11.96 3.78
C ARG A 161 12.24 -11.04 4.04
N THR A 162 11.60 -11.25 5.17
CA THR A 162 10.37 -10.55 5.50
C THR A 162 10.61 -9.21 6.16
N ARG A 163 9.69 -8.26 5.92
CA ARG A 163 9.64 -6.96 6.56
C ARG A 163 8.16 -6.55 6.72
N PRO A 164 7.73 -6.13 7.91
CA PRO A 164 6.33 -5.82 8.17
C PRO A 164 5.71 -4.92 7.10
N PHE A 165 4.54 -5.28 6.61
CA PHE A 165 3.78 -4.65 5.53
C PHE A 165 4.46 -4.59 4.15
N LEU A 166 5.76 -4.41 4.09
CA LEU A 166 6.50 -4.19 2.83
C LEU A 166 6.76 -5.49 2.07
N ARG A 167 7.14 -6.54 2.80
CA ARG A 167 7.48 -7.84 2.23
C ARG A 167 7.15 -8.94 3.22
N THR A 168 6.01 -9.57 3.06
CA THR A 168 5.51 -10.65 3.92
C THR A 168 5.09 -11.84 3.09
N SER A 169 5.10 -13.04 3.69
CA SER A 169 4.69 -14.26 2.99
C SER A 169 3.20 -14.27 2.71
N GLU A 170 2.39 -13.87 3.67
CA GLU A 170 0.97 -13.62 3.50
C GLU A 170 0.70 -12.11 3.58
N PHE A 171 -0.17 -11.61 2.73
CA PHE A 171 -0.63 -10.22 2.79
C PHE A 171 -2.05 -10.07 2.27
N LEU A 172 -2.71 -9.01 2.70
CA LEU A 172 -4.00 -8.59 2.19
C LEU A 172 -3.80 -7.65 1.01
N TRP A 173 -4.65 -7.76 0.04
CA TRP A 173 -4.63 -6.93 -1.15
C TRP A 173 -5.99 -6.83 -1.82
N GLN A 174 -6.07 -6.08 -2.89
CA GLN A 174 -7.07 -6.24 -3.93
C GLN A 174 -6.39 -6.61 -5.24
N GLU A 175 -7.10 -7.34 -6.06
CA GLU A 175 -6.72 -7.67 -7.43
C GLU A 175 -7.91 -7.43 -8.35
N GLY A 176 -7.72 -6.58 -9.33
CA GLY A 176 -8.67 -6.36 -10.40
C GLY A 176 -8.29 -7.19 -11.62
N HIS A 177 -9.30 -7.75 -12.27
CA HIS A 177 -9.11 -8.57 -13.47
C HIS A 177 -10.20 -8.23 -14.47
N THR A 178 -9.81 -7.71 -15.64
CA THR A 178 -10.76 -7.21 -16.63
C THR A 178 -10.54 -7.85 -18.00
N ALA A 179 -11.63 -8.01 -18.72
CA ALA A 179 -11.65 -8.55 -20.08
C ALA A 179 -12.34 -7.57 -21.02
N HIS A 180 -11.75 -7.34 -22.19
CA HIS A 180 -12.18 -6.36 -23.17
C HIS A 180 -12.21 -6.96 -24.57
N ALA A 181 -13.02 -6.34 -25.46
CA ALA A 181 -13.14 -6.75 -26.83
C ALA A 181 -11.93 -6.35 -27.69
N THR A 182 -11.28 -5.22 -27.38
CA THR A 182 -10.17 -4.68 -28.16
C THR A 182 -8.93 -4.42 -27.33
N ARG A 183 -7.79 -4.37 -28.01
CA ARG A 183 -6.51 -4.02 -27.40
C ARG A 183 -6.55 -2.63 -26.79
N GLU A 184 -7.09 -1.68 -27.52
CA GLU A 184 -7.17 -0.27 -27.14
C GLU A 184 -7.96 -0.09 -25.84
N GLU A 185 -9.12 -0.77 -25.74
CA GLU A 185 -9.93 -0.76 -24.50
C GLU A 185 -9.17 -1.30 -23.30
N ALA A 186 -8.42 -2.37 -23.46
CA ALA A 186 -7.64 -2.97 -22.38
C ALA A 186 -6.44 -2.08 -21.98
N GLU A 187 -5.71 -1.50 -22.93
CA GLU A 187 -4.63 -0.55 -22.65
C GLU A 187 -5.15 0.68 -21.92
N GLU A 188 -6.27 1.24 -22.36
CA GLU A 188 -6.93 2.37 -21.71
C GLU A 188 -7.35 2.04 -20.27
N GLU A 189 -7.92 0.87 -20.05
CA GLU A 189 -8.28 0.39 -18.70
C GLU A 189 -7.07 0.26 -17.79
N ALA A 190 -5.98 -0.34 -18.26
CA ALA A 190 -4.75 -0.49 -17.48
C ALA A 190 -4.18 0.88 -17.05
N GLN A 191 -4.17 1.86 -17.95
CA GLN A 191 -3.71 3.21 -17.65
C GLN A 191 -4.67 3.99 -16.75
N LYS A 192 -5.98 3.80 -16.93
CA LYS A 192 -7.01 4.40 -16.07
C LYS A 192 -6.85 3.94 -14.61
N MET A 193 -6.64 2.65 -14.38
CA MET A 193 -6.47 2.11 -13.04
C MET A 193 -5.15 2.55 -12.39
N LEU A 194 -4.10 2.75 -13.16
CA LEU A 194 -2.88 3.37 -12.67
C LEU A 194 -3.15 4.79 -12.14
N LYS A 195 -3.92 5.60 -12.88
CA LYS A 195 -4.31 6.96 -12.44
C LYS A 195 -5.15 6.93 -11.18
N VAL A 196 -6.05 5.96 -11.03
CA VAL A 196 -6.83 5.76 -9.80
C VAL A 196 -5.90 5.52 -8.61
N TYR A 197 -4.89 4.66 -8.77
CA TYR A 197 -3.90 4.42 -7.71
C TYR A 197 -3.07 5.66 -7.38
N ALA A 198 -2.63 6.39 -8.40
CA ALA A 198 -1.87 7.63 -8.19
C ALA A 198 -2.71 8.70 -7.49
N GLU A 199 -3.97 8.85 -7.85
CA GLU A 199 -4.92 9.76 -7.19
C GLU A 199 -5.14 9.36 -5.72
N PHE A 200 -5.37 8.08 -5.46
CA PHE A 200 -5.51 7.58 -4.09
C PHE A 200 -4.25 7.85 -3.26
N ALA A 201 -3.07 7.52 -3.78
CA ALA A 201 -1.82 7.76 -3.08
C ALA A 201 -1.64 9.24 -2.73
N GLU A 202 -1.91 10.15 -3.66
CA GLU A 202 -1.70 11.57 -3.45
C GLU A 202 -2.80 12.21 -2.57
N GLN A 203 -4.08 11.94 -2.84
CA GLN A 203 -5.20 12.62 -2.18
C GLN A 203 -5.56 12.05 -0.81
N TRP A 204 -5.41 10.75 -0.59
CA TRP A 204 -5.74 10.08 0.68
C TRP A 204 -4.53 9.73 1.50
N MET A 205 -3.51 9.16 0.91
CA MET A 205 -2.27 8.82 1.62
C MET A 205 -1.34 10.04 1.79
N ALA A 206 -1.56 11.11 1.05
CA ALA A 206 -0.64 12.26 0.95
C ALA A 206 0.79 11.83 0.50
N VAL A 207 0.87 10.78 -0.31
CA VAL A 207 2.13 10.24 -0.84
C VAL A 207 2.23 10.58 -2.32
N PRO A 208 3.16 11.45 -2.70
CA PRO A 208 3.41 11.75 -4.10
C PRO A 208 4.11 10.56 -4.78
N VAL A 209 3.70 10.23 -5.99
CA VAL A 209 4.24 9.10 -6.74
C VAL A 209 4.68 9.50 -8.13
N VAL A 210 5.65 8.76 -8.67
CA VAL A 210 6.01 8.80 -10.08
C VAL A 210 5.28 7.68 -10.78
N GLN A 211 4.56 8.01 -11.84
CA GLN A 211 3.89 7.05 -12.72
C GLN A 211 4.79 6.72 -13.91
N GLY A 212 4.81 5.48 -14.34
CA GLY A 212 5.61 5.09 -15.49
C GLY A 212 5.36 3.65 -15.92
N VAL A 213 6.09 3.24 -16.96
CA VAL A 213 6.08 1.87 -17.46
C VAL A 213 7.37 1.16 -17.09
N LYS A 214 7.27 -0.08 -16.64
CA LYS A 214 8.41 -0.92 -16.25
C LYS A 214 9.24 -1.35 -17.46
N SER A 215 10.55 -1.61 -17.24
CA SER A 215 11.38 -2.31 -18.20
C SER A 215 10.87 -3.73 -18.45
N GLU A 216 11.28 -4.32 -19.56
CA GLU A 216 10.86 -5.67 -19.93
C GLU A 216 11.19 -6.73 -18.88
N THR A 217 12.35 -6.62 -18.25
CA THR A 217 12.81 -7.54 -17.20
C THR A 217 12.08 -7.40 -15.87
N GLU A 218 11.48 -6.25 -15.60
CA GLU A 218 10.75 -5.94 -14.37
C GLU A 218 9.22 -6.04 -14.55
N ARG A 219 8.75 -6.49 -15.70
CA ARG A 219 7.31 -6.71 -15.96
C ARG A 219 6.74 -7.83 -15.10
N PHE A 220 5.45 -7.73 -14.83
CA PHE A 220 4.70 -8.84 -14.26
C PHE A 220 4.71 -10.05 -15.20
N ALA A 221 4.87 -11.24 -14.63
CA ALA A 221 4.93 -12.49 -15.39
C ALA A 221 3.62 -12.74 -16.18
N GLY A 222 3.70 -12.74 -17.50
CA GLY A 222 2.58 -12.87 -18.43
C GLY A 222 2.03 -11.54 -18.96
N ALA A 223 2.55 -10.38 -18.54
CA ALA A 223 2.14 -9.08 -19.05
C ALA A 223 2.93 -8.65 -20.30
N LEU A 224 2.28 -7.91 -21.20
CA LEU A 224 2.92 -7.18 -22.28
C LEU A 224 3.50 -5.86 -21.81
N ASP A 225 2.79 -5.15 -20.93
CA ASP A 225 3.25 -3.95 -20.25
C ASP A 225 2.83 -3.96 -18.79
N THR A 226 3.69 -3.42 -17.94
CA THR A 226 3.41 -3.19 -16.53
C THR A 226 3.60 -1.72 -16.23
N TYR A 227 2.51 -1.07 -15.85
CA TYR A 227 2.52 0.29 -15.32
C TYR A 227 2.69 0.28 -13.82
N THR A 228 3.36 1.28 -13.28
CA THR A 228 3.69 1.36 -11.86
C THR A 228 3.52 2.76 -11.29
N ILE A 229 3.21 2.84 -10.01
CA ILE A 229 3.42 4.03 -9.18
C ILE A 229 4.57 3.78 -8.23
N GLU A 230 5.56 4.66 -8.28
CA GLU A 230 6.78 4.57 -7.47
C GLU A 230 6.81 5.71 -6.45
N ALA A 231 6.85 5.39 -5.16
CA ALA A 231 6.99 6.36 -4.09
C ALA A 231 8.44 6.46 -3.61
N MET A 232 8.85 7.63 -3.14
CA MET A 232 10.14 7.84 -2.50
C MET A 232 10.00 7.84 -0.98
N MET A 233 10.72 6.95 -0.32
CA MET A 233 10.76 6.87 1.14
C MET A 233 11.77 7.89 1.70
N GLN A 234 11.72 8.16 3.00
CA GLN A 234 12.57 9.18 3.63
C GLN A 234 14.09 8.88 3.57
N ASP A 235 14.47 7.63 3.32
CA ASP A 235 15.87 7.25 3.08
C ASP A 235 16.26 7.31 1.59
N GLY A 236 15.42 7.89 0.76
CA GLY A 236 15.65 8.04 -0.68
C GLY A 236 15.46 6.76 -1.50
N LYS A 237 15.01 5.66 -0.90
CA LYS A 237 14.70 4.43 -1.63
C LYS A 237 13.33 4.47 -2.26
N ALA A 238 13.20 3.80 -3.39
CA ALA A 238 11.92 3.62 -4.06
C ALA A 238 11.09 2.51 -3.42
N LEU A 239 9.79 2.71 -3.38
CA LEU A 239 8.81 1.68 -3.05
C LEU A 239 7.77 1.61 -4.16
N GLN A 240 7.70 0.46 -4.84
CA GLN A 240 6.61 0.15 -5.76
C GLN A 240 5.32 0.05 -4.96
N SER A 241 4.41 1.00 -5.20
CA SER A 241 3.23 1.18 -4.36
C SER A 241 1.94 0.69 -5.02
N GLY A 242 1.99 0.34 -6.29
CA GLY A 242 0.86 -0.25 -7.02
C GLY A 242 1.25 -0.49 -8.47
N THR A 243 0.62 -1.49 -9.08
CA THR A 243 0.86 -1.85 -10.48
C THR A 243 -0.43 -2.10 -11.21
N SER A 244 -0.41 -1.80 -12.50
CA SER A 244 -1.49 -2.09 -13.44
C SER A 244 -0.89 -2.71 -14.69
N HIS A 245 -1.41 -3.87 -15.09
CA HIS A 245 -0.81 -4.69 -16.13
C HIS A 245 -1.71 -4.75 -17.35
N PHE A 246 -1.14 -4.51 -18.51
CA PHE A 246 -1.73 -4.89 -19.78
C PHE A 246 -1.27 -6.30 -20.13
N LEU A 247 -2.16 -7.28 -20.01
CA LEU A 247 -1.85 -8.69 -20.17
C LEU A 247 -1.97 -9.17 -21.63
N GLY A 248 -2.47 -8.34 -22.53
CA GLY A 248 -2.73 -8.73 -23.90
C GLY A 248 -3.73 -9.88 -23.98
N GLN A 249 -3.42 -10.91 -24.75
CA GLN A 249 -4.25 -12.10 -24.93
C GLN A 249 -3.61 -13.38 -24.33
N ASN A 250 -2.52 -13.27 -23.59
CA ASN A 250 -1.76 -14.41 -23.10
C ASN A 250 -2.62 -15.36 -22.26
N PHE A 251 -3.29 -14.84 -21.23
CA PHE A 251 -4.18 -15.65 -20.39
C PHE A 251 -5.44 -16.10 -21.12
N ALA A 252 -6.01 -15.27 -22.00
CA ALA A 252 -7.17 -15.64 -22.82
C ALA A 252 -6.86 -16.83 -23.70
N LYS A 253 -5.71 -16.88 -24.34
CA LYS A 253 -5.26 -18.01 -25.17
C LYS A 253 -4.95 -19.25 -24.34
N SER A 254 -4.28 -19.10 -23.20
CA SER A 254 -3.92 -20.22 -22.32
C SER A 254 -5.13 -20.91 -21.69
N PHE A 255 -6.21 -20.18 -21.44
CA PHE A 255 -7.47 -20.68 -20.86
C PHE A 255 -8.62 -20.76 -21.85
N ASP A 256 -8.36 -20.47 -23.13
CA ASP A 256 -9.34 -20.53 -24.21
C ASP A 256 -10.59 -19.67 -23.94
N VAL A 257 -10.35 -18.41 -23.58
CA VAL A 257 -11.40 -17.42 -23.30
C VAL A 257 -11.68 -16.60 -24.55
N THR A 258 -12.74 -16.96 -25.24
CA THR A 258 -13.20 -16.34 -26.49
C THR A 258 -14.60 -15.76 -26.33
N TYR A 259 -14.93 -14.83 -27.19
CA TYR A 259 -16.28 -14.28 -27.33
C TYR A 259 -16.69 -14.25 -28.81
N LEU A 260 -17.98 -14.36 -29.08
CA LEU A 260 -18.50 -14.12 -30.41
C LEU A 260 -18.65 -12.63 -30.64
N ASN A 261 -17.96 -12.11 -31.66
CA ASN A 261 -18.06 -10.71 -32.07
C ASN A 261 -19.41 -10.40 -32.72
N LYS A 262 -19.64 -9.19 -33.21
CA LYS A 262 -20.91 -8.76 -33.82
C LYS A 262 -21.22 -9.51 -35.12
N GLU A 263 -20.21 -10.08 -35.75
CA GLU A 263 -20.30 -10.91 -36.97
C GLU A 263 -20.36 -12.41 -36.66
N ASN A 264 -20.60 -12.82 -35.40
CA ASN A 264 -20.63 -14.19 -34.91
C ASN A 264 -19.33 -15.00 -35.18
N LYS A 265 -18.17 -14.30 -35.15
CA LYS A 265 -16.87 -14.93 -35.26
C LYS A 265 -16.22 -14.98 -33.87
N PRO A 266 -15.56 -16.09 -33.49
CA PRO A 266 -14.86 -16.19 -32.22
C PRO A 266 -13.58 -15.37 -32.25
N GLU A 267 -13.35 -14.60 -31.18
CA GLU A 267 -12.14 -13.82 -30.93
C GLU A 267 -11.69 -13.99 -29.48
N TYR A 268 -10.38 -13.97 -29.24
CA TYR A 268 -9.84 -13.93 -27.87
C TYR A 268 -10.03 -12.54 -27.28
N VAL A 269 -10.38 -12.49 -25.98
CA VAL A 269 -10.47 -11.24 -25.24
C VAL A 269 -9.09 -10.65 -24.93
N TRP A 270 -9.06 -9.36 -24.68
CA TRP A 270 -7.90 -8.62 -24.18
C TRP A 270 -8.03 -8.37 -22.69
N ALA A 271 -6.95 -8.52 -21.97
CA ALA A 271 -6.96 -8.62 -20.51
C ALA A 271 -6.13 -7.55 -19.82
N THR A 272 -6.58 -7.14 -18.63
CA THR A 272 -5.80 -6.39 -17.66
C THR A 272 -5.86 -7.02 -16.29
N SER A 273 -4.86 -6.75 -15.46
CA SER A 273 -4.93 -6.93 -14.02
C SER A 273 -4.26 -5.77 -13.29
N TRP A 274 -4.72 -5.47 -12.10
CA TRP A 274 -4.19 -4.35 -11.32
C TRP A 274 -4.36 -4.61 -9.82
N GLY A 275 -3.39 -4.19 -9.03
CA GLY A 275 -3.36 -4.50 -7.61
C GLY A 275 -2.57 -3.54 -6.74
N VAL A 276 -3.06 -3.38 -5.51
CA VAL A 276 -2.37 -2.78 -4.37
C VAL A 276 -2.60 -3.62 -3.12
N SER A 277 -1.68 -3.54 -2.18
CA SER A 277 -1.68 -4.38 -0.98
C SER A 277 -1.52 -3.56 0.28
N THR A 278 -1.51 -4.25 1.42
CA THR A 278 -1.13 -3.69 2.73
C THR A 278 0.29 -3.09 2.76
N ARG A 279 1.10 -3.27 1.69
CA ARG A 279 2.33 -2.52 1.47
C ARG A 279 2.11 -1.00 1.53
N LEU A 280 0.93 -0.52 1.17
CA LEU A 280 0.57 0.90 1.25
C LEU A 280 0.64 1.45 2.69
N ILE A 281 0.41 0.61 3.71
CA ILE A 281 0.62 1.01 5.12
C ILE A 281 2.10 1.27 5.38
N GLY A 282 2.98 0.43 4.84
CA GLY A 282 4.43 0.65 4.90
C GLY A 282 4.86 1.94 4.21
N ALA A 283 4.32 2.21 3.03
CA ALA A 283 4.55 3.47 2.31
C ALA A 283 4.13 4.68 3.13
N LEU A 284 2.96 4.62 3.76
CA LEU A 284 2.43 5.67 4.62
C LEU A 284 3.37 5.98 5.80
N ILE A 285 3.83 4.92 6.49
CA ILE A 285 4.76 5.04 7.63
C ILE A 285 6.08 5.66 7.17
N MET A 286 6.69 5.12 6.13
CA MET A 286 8.01 5.51 5.66
C MET A 286 8.05 6.88 4.98
N THR A 287 6.90 7.40 4.56
CA THR A 287 6.83 8.73 3.95
C THR A 287 6.64 9.83 4.99
N HIS A 288 5.84 9.61 6.03
CA HIS A 288 5.37 10.69 6.91
C HIS A 288 5.86 10.63 8.34
N SER A 289 6.14 9.43 8.87
CA SER A 289 6.41 9.24 10.29
C SER A 289 7.76 9.82 10.70
N ASP A 290 7.89 10.18 11.98
CA ASP A 290 9.06 10.83 12.54
C ASP A 290 9.63 10.04 13.74
N ASP A 291 10.55 10.66 14.47
CA ASP A 291 11.18 10.02 15.64
C ASP A 291 10.29 10.01 16.89
N ASN A 292 9.12 10.62 16.83
CA ASN A 292 8.10 10.58 17.90
C ASN A 292 7.00 9.55 17.62
N GLY A 293 6.89 9.05 16.41
CA GLY A 293 5.89 8.06 16.05
C GLY A 293 5.30 8.23 14.66
N LEU A 294 4.10 7.67 14.48
CA LEU A 294 3.34 7.83 13.23
C LEU A 294 2.94 9.29 13.03
N VAL A 295 2.91 9.69 11.77
CA VAL A 295 2.21 10.89 11.29
C VAL A 295 1.22 10.43 10.24
N LEU A 296 -0.06 10.41 10.58
CA LEU A 296 -1.10 9.91 9.70
C LEU A 296 -1.81 11.06 8.97
N PRO A 297 -2.03 10.92 7.66
CA PRO A 297 -2.92 11.83 6.96
C PRO A 297 -4.33 11.73 7.56
N PRO A 298 -4.98 12.84 7.88
CA PRO A 298 -6.32 12.82 8.49
C PRO A 298 -7.35 11.96 7.76
N LYS A 299 -7.30 11.92 6.44
CA LYS A 299 -8.23 11.12 5.62
C LYS A 299 -8.11 9.60 5.86
N LEU A 300 -6.98 9.12 6.34
CA LEU A 300 -6.75 7.69 6.64
C LEU A 300 -6.54 7.40 8.12
N ALA A 301 -6.57 8.39 9.00
CA ALA A 301 -6.43 8.20 10.42
C ALA A 301 -7.68 7.53 11.02
N PRO A 302 -7.54 6.40 11.75
CA PRO A 302 -8.67 5.78 12.44
C PRO A 302 -9.32 6.68 13.50
N ILE A 303 -8.48 7.46 14.18
CA ILE A 303 -8.88 8.49 15.12
C ILE A 303 -8.33 9.80 14.56
N GLN A 304 -9.22 10.70 14.14
CA GLN A 304 -8.81 11.99 13.59
C GLN A 304 -8.58 13.04 14.68
N VAL A 305 -9.39 12.96 15.71
CA VAL A 305 -9.34 13.87 16.87
C VAL A 305 -9.43 13.06 18.15
N VAL A 306 -8.49 13.26 19.06
CA VAL A 306 -8.58 12.74 20.43
C VAL A 306 -8.77 13.90 21.41
N ILE A 307 -9.68 13.73 22.35
CA ILE A 307 -9.95 14.68 23.43
C ILE A 307 -9.56 14.04 24.74
N ILE A 308 -8.70 14.72 25.50
CA ILE A 308 -8.22 14.24 26.79
C ILE A 308 -8.60 15.28 27.85
N PRO A 309 -9.61 15.01 28.69
CA PRO A 309 -9.95 15.87 29.82
C PRO A 309 -8.93 15.69 30.95
N ILE A 310 -8.60 16.80 31.62
CA ILE A 310 -7.76 16.80 32.82
C ILE A 310 -8.58 17.37 33.95
N ALA A 311 -9.13 16.51 34.80
CA ALA A 311 -10.03 16.87 35.89
C ALA A 311 -9.43 16.50 37.26
N LYS A 312 -9.75 17.30 38.28
CA LYS A 312 -9.39 17.05 39.68
C LYS A 312 -10.32 16.07 40.38
N ASN A 313 -11.57 15.98 39.92
CA ASN A 313 -12.62 15.16 40.49
C ASN A 313 -13.68 14.81 39.42
N GLU A 314 -14.61 13.96 39.76
CA GLU A 314 -15.69 13.51 38.88
C GLU A 314 -16.64 14.65 38.45
N GLU A 315 -16.91 15.62 39.35
CA GLU A 315 -17.75 16.77 39.04
C GLU A 315 -17.15 17.62 37.93
N GLN A 316 -15.85 17.91 38.02
CA GLN A 316 -15.13 18.63 36.98
C GLN A 316 -15.03 17.84 35.69
N LEU A 317 -14.81 16.53 35.78
CA LEU A 317 -14.80 15.65 34.61
C LEU A 317 -16.13 15.68 33.86
N LYS A 318 -17.24 15.62 34.61
CA LYS A 318 -18.60 15.73 34.05
C LYS A 318 -18.81 17.11 33.42
N ALA A 319 -18.39 18.19 34.07
CA ALA A 319 -18.53 19.54 33.53
C ALA A 319 -17.78 19.72 32.20
N ILE A 320 -16.58 19.16 32.10
CA ILE A 320 -15.81 19.15 30.83
C ILE A 320 -16.56 18.36 29.75
N ALA A 321 -17.06 17.17 30.06
CA ALA A 321 -17.83 16.36 29.13
C ALA A 321 -19.08 17.10 28.64
N ASP A 322 -19.87 17.66 29.57
CA ASP A 322 -21.07 18.42 29.21
C ASP A 322 -20.77 19.63 28.31
N LYS A 323 -19.62 20.28 28.54
CA LYS A 323 -19.15 21.39 27.71
C LYS A 323 -18.78 20.96 26.28
N LEU A 324 -18.16 19.79 26.13
CA LEU A 324 -17.61 19.32 24.85
C LEU A 324 -18.57 18.40 24.06
N ASN A 325 -19.61 17.85 24.68
CA ASN A 325 -20.55 16.98 24.00
C ASN A 325 -21.17 17.59 22.74
N PRO A 326 -21.68 18.83 22.73
CA PRO A 326 -22.21 19.44 21.52
C PRO A 326 -21.18 19.54 20.39
N PHE A 327 -19.94 19.87 20.72
CA PHE A 327 -18.85 19.94 19.78
C PHE A 327 -18.50 18.57 19.19
N MET A 328 -18.45 17.51 20.01
CA MET A 328 -18.22 16.15 19.54
C MET A 328 -19.32 15.68 18.59
N ASP A 329 -20.58 16.04 18.88
CA ASP A 329 -21.71 15.73 18.02
C ASP A 329 -21.62 16.46 16.67
N ASP A 330 -21.16 17.70 16.65
CA ASP A 330 -20.98 18.45 15.42
C ASP A 330 -19.84 17.89 14.58
N LEU A 331 -18.73 17.46 15.19
CA LEU A 331 -17.65 16.76 14.48
C LEU A 331 -18.13 15.44 13.85
N LYS A 332 -18.92 14.66 14.57
CA LYS A 332 -19.52 13.41 14.05
C LYS A 332 -20.43 13.65 12.86
N LYS A 333 -21.24 14.72 12.88
CA LYS A 333 -22.08 15.14 11.74
C LYS A 333 -21.26 15.49 10.51
N LEU A 334 -20.05 16.03 10.71
CA LEU A 334 -19.08 16.31 9.65
C LEU A 334 -18.31 15.06 9.18
N GLY A 335 -18.62 13.87 9.72
CA GLY A 335 -17.94 12.62 9.37
C GLY A 335 -16.55 12.45 10.01
N ILE A 336 -16.21 13.25 11.02
CA ILE A 336 -14.94 13.22 11.71
C ILE A 336 -15.01 12.21 12.87
N THR A 337 -14.00 11.32 12.92
CA THR A 337 -13.85 10.35 14.01
C THR A 337 -13.21 10.99 15.23
N VAL A 338 -13.93 10.99 16.33
CA VAL A 338 -13.51 11.57 17.61
C VAL A 338 -13.43 10.50 18.67
N LYS A 339 -12.32 10.47 19.41
CA LYS A 339 -12.16 9.69 20.64
C LYS A 339 -12.11 10.60 21.83
N TYR A 340 -13.03 10.40 22.78
CA TYR A 340 -12.98 11.05 24.09
C TYR A 340 -12.37 10.07 25.10
N ASP A 341 -11.19 10.39 25.65
CA ASP A 341 -10.46 9.52 26.56
C ASP A 341 -10.44 10.07 27.99
N ASP A 342 -11.49 9.79 28.71
CA ASP A 342 -11.68 10.09 30.12
C ASP A 342 -11.23 8.95 31.06
N SER A 343 -10.66 7.87 30.53
CA SER A 343 -10.21 6.73 31.32
C SER A 343 -9.20 7.15 32.39
N ASN A 344 -9.29 6.57 33.57
CA ASN A 344 -8.41 6.84 34.71
C ASN A 344 -7.26 5.83 34.85
N ASN A 345 -7.16 4.88 33.94
CA ASN A 345 -6.17 3.80 33.97
C ASN A 345 -4.75 4.26 33.56
N LYS A 346 -4.62 5.43 32.94
CA LYS A 346 -3.34 6.02 32.53
C LYS A 346 -3.30 7.52 32.83
N ARG A 347 -2.11 8.00 33.20
CA ARG A 347 -1.88 9.44 33.44
C ARG A 347 -1.93 10.24 32.14
N PRO A 348 -2.30 11.53 32.18
CA PRO A 348 -2.37 12.39 30.99
C PRO A 348 -1.10 12.36 30.14
N GLY A 349 0.08 12.46 30.74
CA GLY A 349 1.36 12.42 30.01
C GLY A 349 1.61 11.11 29.25
N PHE A 350 1.10 9.99 29.76
CA PHE A 350 1.15 8.73 29.02
C PHE A 350 0.20 8.75 27.82
N LYS A 351 -1.03 9.23 28.00
CA LYS A 351 -2.00 9.37 26.92
C LYS A 351 -1.48 10.27 25.80
N PHE A 352 -0.85 11.39 26.15
CA PHE A 352 -0.24 12.29 25.17
C PHE A 352 0.80 11.57 24.32
N ALA A 353 1.71 10.82 24.98
CA ALA A 353 2.75 10.07 24.28
C ALA A 353 2.18 8.93 23.41
N ASP A 354 1.16 8.23 23.90
CA ASP A 354 0.53 7.13 23.17
C ASP A 354 -0.18 7.60 21.89
N TYR A 355 -0.98 8.67 21.98
CA TYR A 355 -1.66 9.21 20.80
C TYR A 355 -0.71 9.92 19.84
N GLU A 356 0.38 10.50 20.32
CA GLU A 356 1.46 11.04 19.47
C GLU A 356 2.16 9.91 18.70
N LEU A 357 2.48 8.81 19.40
CA LEU A 357 3.07 7.60 18.79
C LEU A 357 2.14 6.98 17.74
N LYS A 358 0.83 6.97 17.98
CA LYS A 358 -0.19 6.47 17.06
C LYS A 358 -0.53 7.43 15.91
N GLY A 359 0.05 8.61 15.91
CA GLY A 359 -0.09 9.58 14.84
C GLY A 359 -1.48 10.21 14.70
N VAL A 360 -2.23 10.30 15.80
CA VAL A 360 -3.54 10.97 15.79
C VAL A 360 -3.36 12.42 15.36
N PRO A 361 -4.03 12.89 14.30
CA PRO A 361 -3.77 14.19 13.68
C PRO A 361 -3.96 15.39 14.62
N VAL A 362 -4.99 15.36 15.46
CA VAL A 362 -5.32 16.46 16.36
C VAL A 362 -5.57 15.93 17.77
N ARG A 363 -4.90 16.52 18.74
CA ARG A 363 -5.15 16.28 20.17
C ARG A 363 -5.70 17.55 20.81
N LEU A 364 -6.82 17.40 21.50
CA LEU A 364 -7.46 18.43 22.29
C LEU A 364 -7.32 18.12 23.78
N VAL A 365 -7.01 19.12 24.56
CA VAL A 365 -6.90 19.00 26.01
C VAL A 365 -7.70 20.12 26.66
N MET A 366 -8.58 19.75 27.61
CA MET A 366 -9.30 20.69 28.45
C MET A 366 -9.06 20.38 29.93
N GLY A 367 -8.49 21.32 30.62
CA GLY A 367 -8.32 21.29 32.07
C GLY A 367 -9.31 22.21 32.79
N GLY A 368 -9.18 22.31 34.11
CA GLY A 368 -10.04 23.19 34.91
C GLY A 368 -9.96 24.67 34.54
N ARG A 369 -8.74 25.18 34.21
CA ARG A 369 -8.58 26.57 33.76
C ARG A 369 -9.22 26.81 32.39
N ASP A 370 -9.08 25.84 31.49
CA ASP A 370 -9.69 25.94 30.17
C ASP A 370 -11.21 25.97 30.28
N LEU A 371 -11.77 25.16 31.15
CA LEU A 371 -13.21 25.13 31.43
C LEU A 371 -13.71 26.50 31.94
N GLU A 372 -12.96 27.12 32.87
CA GLU A 372 -13.29 28.45 33.42
C GLU A 372 -13.18 29.55 32.37
N ASN A 373 -12.15 29.48 31.52
CA ASN A 373 -11.87 30.49 30.49
C ASN A 373 -12.59 30.22 29.14
N ASN A 374 -13.35 29.15 29.05
CA ASN A 374 -14.02 28.74 27.83
C ASN A 374 -13.06 28.53 26.64
N THR A 375 -11.90 27.94 26.90
CA THR A 375 -10.83 27.66 25.97
C THR A 375 -10.49 26.16 25.91
N ILE A 376 -9.68 25.77 24.95
CA ILE A 376 -9.15 24.42 24.79
C ILE A 376 -7.77 24.46 24.17
N GLU A 377 -6.85 23.60 24.62
CA GLU A 377 -5.55 23.42 23.99
C GLU A 377 -5.71 22.49 22.78
N VAL A 378 -5.17 22.93 21.64
CA VAL A 378 -5.11 22.17 20.39
C VAL A 378 -3.64 21.89 20.06
N MET A 379 -3.32 20.63 19.76
CA MET A 379 -2.03 20.23 19.22
C MET A 379 -2.23 19.53 17.89
N ARG A 380 -1.50 19.96 16.86
CA ARG A 380 -1.43 19.30 15.57
C ARG A 380 -0.21 18.37 15.51
N ARG A 381 -0.42 17.13 15.03
CA ARG A 381 0.63 16.09 15.04
C ARG A 381 1.75 16.35 14.03
N ASP A 382 1.44 16.92 12.89
CA ASP A 382 2.40 17.11 11.79
C ASP A 382 3.52 18.12 12.09
N THR A 383 3.25 19.13 12.91
CA THR A 383 4.23 20.15 13.32
C THR A 383 4.57 20.13 14.81
N LEU A 384 3.77 19.43 15.63
CA LEU A 384 3.80 19.44 17.10
C LEU A 384 3.50 20.81 17.71
N GLU A 385 3.00 21.75 16.94
CA GLU A 385 2.58 23.06 17.43
C GLU A 385 1.35 22.97 18.30
N LYS A 386 1.31 23.81 19.33
CA LYS A 386 0.20 23.91 20.28
C LYS A 386 -0.30 25.34 20.31
N GLU A 387 -1.60 25.47 20.47
CA GLU A 387 -2.28 26.74 20.69
C GLU A 387 -3.48 26.55 21.62
N THR A 388 -3.88 27.63 22.27
CA THR A 388 -5.10 27.67 23.07
C THR A 388 -6.11 28.57 22.38
N ILE A 389 -7.28 28.02 22.09
CA ILE A 389 -8.33 28.69 21.32
C ILE A 389 -9.65 28.68 22.07
N PRO A 390 -10.59 29.59 21.76
CA PRO A 390 -11.96 29.53 22.30
C PRO A 390 -12.67 28.24 21.89
N VAL A 391 -13.55 27.73 22.74
CA VAL A 391 -14.41 26.58 22.42
C VAL A 391 -15.47 26.96 21.37
N GLU A 392 -15.87 28.22 21.31
CA GLU A 392 -16.79 28.71 20.30
C GLU A 392 -16.20 28.58 18.89
N GLY A 393 -16.96 27.98 17.95
CA GLY A 393 -16.50 27.75 16.59
C GLY A 393 -15.48 26.62 16.43
N LEU A 394 -15.28 25.81 17.46
CA LEU A 394 -14.24 24.76 17.49
C LEU A 394 -14.44 23.71 16.38
N ALA A 395 -15.67 23.30 16.08
CA ALA A 395 -15.92 22.29 15.05
C ALA A 395 -15.44 22.75 13.66
N ASP A 396 -15.76 23.97 13.27
CA ASP A 396 -15.30 24.55 11.99
C ASP A 396 -13.79 24.73 11.95
N TYR A 397 -13.20 25.13 13.08
CA TYR A 397 -11.75 25.24 13.22
C TYR A 397 -11.05 23.91 12.99
N ILE A 398 -11.51 22.86 13.69
CA ILE A 398 -10.93 21.51 13.56
C ILE A 398 -11.12 20.94 12.17
N TYR A 399 -12.28 21.15 11.55
CA TYR A 399 -12.52 20.72 10.16
C TYR A 399 -11.48 21.31 9.20
N LYS A 400 -11.25 22.62 9.28
CA LYS A 400 -10.24 23.31 8.47
C LYS A 400 -8.81 22.90 8.83
N LEU A 401 -8.53 22.66 10.12
CA LEU A 401 -7.22 22.21 10.57
C LEU A 401 -6.87 20.82 10.02
N LEU A 402 -7.82 19.89 9.98
CA LEU A 402 -7.61 18.58 9.38
C LEU A 402 -7.27 18.67 7.89
N ASP A 403 -7.95 19.54 7.13
CA ASP A 403 -7.62 19.78 5.72
C ASP A 403 -6.22 20.41 5.58
N ASP A 404 -5.86 21.34 6.43
CA ASP A 404 -4.53 21.95 6.43
C ASP A 404 -3.42 20.95 6.75
N ILE A 405 -3.65 20.05 7.72
CA ILE A 405 -2.71 18.98 8.05
C ILE A 405 -2.53 18.05 6.84
N GLN A 406 -3.61 17.62 6.20
CA GLN A 406 -3.56 16.78 5.00
C GLN A 406 -2.73 17.44 3.89
N ALA A 407 -2.97 18.70 3.61
CA ALA A 407 -2.23 19.46 2.61
C ALA A 407 -0.76 19.67 2.97
N ASN A 408 -0.46 19.94 4.24
CA ASN A 408 0.90 20.18 4.72
C ASN A 408 1.77 18.93 4.62
N ILE A 409 1.27 17.75 5.01
CA ILE A 409 2.06 16.52 4.90
C ILE A 409 2.29 16.11 3.46
N LEU A 410 1.32 16.34 2.57
CA LEU A 410 1.52 16.14 1.13
C LEU A 410 2.60 17.07 0.58
N LYS A 411 2.53 18.36 0.94
CA LYS A 411 3.53 19.34 0.52
C LYS A 411 4.94 18.96 0.97
N LYS A 412 5.10 18.57 2.23
CA LYS A 412 6.40 18.13 2.76
C LYS A 412 6.96 16.94 1.98
N ALA A 413 6.11 15.96 1.68
CA ALA A 413 6.52 14.78 0.92
C ALA A 413 6.90 15.13 -0.53
N LYS A 414 6.15 16.03 -1.19
CA LYS A 414 6.48 16.54 -2.52
C LYS A 414 7.79 17.30 -2.55
N ASP A 415 7.98 18.22 -1.61
CA ASP A 415 9.21 19.02 -1.50
C ASP A 415 10.44 18.12 -1.31
N TYR A 416 10.30 17.09 -0.46
CA TYR A 416 11.37 16.11 -0.24
C TYR A 416 11.68 15.32 -1.51
N ARG A 417 10.68 14.76 -2.16
CA ARG A 417 10.84 14.00 -3.41
C ARG A 417 11.52 14.85 -4.48
N ASP A 418 11.01 16.05 -4.73
CA ASP A 418 11.48 16.92 -5.81
C ASP A 418 12.93 17.38 -5.57
N ALA A 419 13.33 17.56 -4.31
CA ALA A 419 14.71 17.86 -3.93
C ALA A 419 15.67 16.65 -4.09
N HIS A 420 15.15 15.43 -4.25
CA HIS A 420 15.94 14.20 -4.35
C HIS A 420 15.74 13.48 -5.69
N ILE A 421 15.28 14.18 -6.72
CA ILE A 421 15.29 13.73 -8.11
C ILE A 421 16.47 14.42 -8.79
N TYR A 422 17.40 13.63 -9.34
CA TYR A 422 18.63 14.11 -9.92
C TYR A 422 18.74 13.67 -11.39
N GLU A 423 19.12 14.56 -12.27
CA GLU A 423 19.57 14.18 -13.61
C GLU A 423 21.05 13.77 -13.55
N CYS A 424 21.39 12.61 -14.12
CA CYS A 424 22.76 12.11 -14.12
C CYS A 424 23.02 11.23 -15.34
N ASP A 425 23.99 11.63 -16.14
CA ASP A 425 24.44 10.89 -17.33
C ASP A 425 25.93 10.49 -17.26
N ASN A 426 26.51 10.56 -16.06
CA ASN A 426 27.87 10.08 -15.77
C ASN A 426 27.80 8.89 -14.81
N TYR A 427 28.29 7.73 -15.25
CA TYR A 427 28.14 6.49 -14.48
C TYR A 427 28.95 6.48 -13.17
N ASP A 428 30.18 7.05 -13.18
CA ASP A 428 31.00 7.10 -11.97
C ASP A 428 30.37 8.05 -10.92
N GLU A 429 29.84 9.18 -11.35
CA GLU A 429 29.09 10.10 -10.51
C GLU A 429 27.83 9.43 -9.97
N PHE A 430 27.09 8.71 -10.81
CA PHE A 430 25.91 7.95 -10.39
C PHE A 430 26.23 6.93 -9.31
N LYS A 431 27.29 6.11 -9.49
CA LYS A 431 27.70 5.11 -8.51
C LYS A 431 28.03 5.68 -7.14
N GLU A 432 28.56 6.89 -7.08
CA GLU A 432 28.83 7.56 -5.81
C GLU A 432 27.55 8.13 -5.20
N LYS A 433 26.75 8.87 -5.95
CA LYS A 433 25.56 9.55 -5.46
C LYS A 433 24.43 8.60 -5.04
N ILE A 434 24.28 7.46 -5.73
CA ILE A 434 23.20 6.48 -5.41
C ILE A 434 23.35 5.88 -4.01
N LYS A 435 24.52 5.95 -3.41
CA LYS A 435 24.75 5.47 -2.05
C LYS A 435 23.93 6.24 -1.02
N ASP A 436 23.68 7.51 -1.29
CA ASP A 436 22.91 8.41 -0.43
C ASP A 436 21.39 8.37 -0.70
N GLY A 437 20.96 7.55 -1.66
CA GLY A 437 19.57 7.44 -2.07
C GLY A 437 19.17 8.51 -3.09
N GLY A 438 17.91 8.53 -3.44
CA GLY A 438 17.31 9.44 -4.42
C GLY A 438 16.90 8.73 -5.70
N PHE A 439 16.15 9.46 -6.52
CA PHE A 439 15.74 9.03 -7.86
C PHE A 439 16.65 9.67 -8.90
N PHE A 440 17.27 8.85 -9.74
CA PHE A 440 18.19 9.31 -10.76
C PHE A 440 17.53 9.18 -12.13
N LEU A 441 17.37 10.31 -12.80
CA LEU A 441 16.83 10.42 -14.14
C LEU A 441 18.00 10.32 -15.14
N CYS A 442 18.20 9.14 -15.72
CA CYS A 442 19.33 8.81 -16.56
C CYS A 442 18.90 8.32 -17.93
N HIS A 443 19.72 8.59 -18.96
CA HIS A 443 19.53 7.97 -20.27
C HIS A 443 19.89 6.48 -20.22
N TRP A 444 19.05 5.65 -20.82
CA TRP A 444 19.21 4.20 -20.87
C TRP A 444 18.98 3.66 -22.28
N ASP A 445 19.86 2.77 -22.72
CA ASP A 445 19.84 2.20 -24.09
C ASP A 445 18.74 1.14 -24.30
N GLY A 446 17.98 0.78 -23.25
CA GLY A 446 16.89 -0.17 -23.33
C GLY A 446 17.32 -1.64 -23.26
N THR A 447 18.58 -1.95 -22.98
CA THR A 447 19.09 -3.31 -22.99
C THR A 447 19.10 -3.94 -21.60
N GLU A 448 18.80 -5.25 -21.53
CA GLU A 448 18.91 -6.05 -20.31
C GLU A 448 20.33 -6.08 -19.75
N GLU A 449 21.35 -6.06 -20.63
CA GLU A 449 22.76 -6.08 -20.26
C GLU A 449 23.14 -4.87 -19.37
N THR A 450 22.79 -3.66 -19.78
CA THR A 450 23.07 -2.44 -19.00
C THR A 450 22.25 -2.38 -17.71
N GLU A 451 21.00 -2.83 -17.75
CA GLU A 451 20.13 -2.94 -16.56
C GLU A 451 20.73 -3.89 -15.52
N ALA A 452 21.17 -5.09 -15.95
CA ALA A 452 21.79 -6.07 -15.08
C ALA A 452 23.10 -5.55 -14.45
N LYS A 453 23.93 -4.85 -15.24
CA LYS A 453 25.18 -4.25 -14.76
C LYS A 453 24.95 -3.19 -13.69
N ILE A 454 23.99 -2.29 -13.89
CA ILE A 454 23.62 -1.28 -12.89
C ILE A 454 23.19 -1.97 -11.58
N LYS A 455 22.35 -2.99 -11.66
CA LYS A 455 21.87 -3.74 -10.50
C LYS A 455 22.99 -4.44 -9.75
N GLU A 456 23.89 -5.10 -10.46
CA GLU A 456 25.04 -5.82 -9.88
C GLU A 456 25.99 -4.86 -9.16
N GLU A 457 26.35 -3.74 -9.80
CA GLU A 457 27.37 -2.83 -9.28
C GLU A 457 26.84 -1.86 -8.21
N THR A 458 25.54 -1.55 -8.20
CA THR A 458 24.99 -0.47 -7.36
C THR A 458 23.83 -0.88 -6.44
N GLN A 459 23.25 -2.06 -6.65
CA GLN A 459 22.01 -2.53 -6.04
C GLN A 459 20.78 -1.64 -6.37
N ALA A 460 20.93 -0.71 -7.31
CA ALA A 460 19.83 0.06 -7.84
C ALA A 460 19.22 -0.64 -9.05
N THR A 461 17.94 -0.39 -9.28
CA THR A 461 17.19 -0.95 -10.40
C THR A 461 16.52 0.15 -11.21
N ILE A 462 16.25 -0.12 -12.48
CA ILE A 462 15.41 0.74 -13.30
C ILE A 462 13.97 0.61 -12.77
N ARG A 463 13.44 1.71 -12.25
CA ARG A 463 12.09 1.71 -11.66
C ARG A 463 11.02 1.81 -12.72
N CYS A 464 11.19 2.75 -13.65
CA CYS A 464 10.26 2.93 -14.77
C CYS A 464 10.83 3.90 -15.80
N VAL A 465 10.22 3.88 -16.99
CA VAL A 465 10.21 5.03 -17.91
C VAL A 465 9.10 5.95 -17.43
N PRO A 466 9.42 7.12 -16.84
CA PRO A 466 8.44 7.93 -16.15
C PRO A 466 7.56 8.73 -17.10
N PHE A 467 6.29 8.89 -16.74
CA PHE A 467 5.38 9.84 -17.38
C PHE A 467 5.56 11.23 -16.78
N GLY A 468 5.32 12.26 -17.58
CA GLY A 468 5.36 13.66 -17.12
C GLY A 468 6.77 14.24 -16.97
N PHE A 469 7.81 13.52 -17.38
CA PHE A 469 9.18 14.02 -17.49
C PHE A 469 9.54 14.23 -18.97
N GLU A 470 10.39 15.22 -19.22
CA GLU A 470 10.88 15.46 -20.58
C GLU A 470 11.69 14.26 -21.07
N GLN A 471 11.31 13.72 -22.20
CA GLN A 471 11.96 12.56 -22.83
C GLN A 471 12.80 13.04 -24.00
N THR A 472 14.09 13.29 -23.74
CA THR A 472 15.06 13.68 -24.77
C THR A 472 15.95 12.50 -25.14
N PRO A 473 16.31 12.34 -26.43
CA PRO A 473 17.36 11.41 -26.84
C PRO A 473 18.70 11.77 -26.21
N GLY A 474 19.49 10.78 -25.89
CA GLY A 474 20.82 10.96 -25.30
C GLY A 474 21.69 9.75 -25.48
N VAL A 475 22.63 9.59 -24.56
CA VAL A 475 23.60 8.49 -24.56
C VAL A 475 23.51 7.77 -23.23
N ASP A 476 23.41 6.46 -23.27
CA ASP A 476 23.44 5.61 -22.08
C ASP A 476 24.77 5.78 -21.34
N MET A 477 24.70 6.06 -20.04
CA MET A 477 25.88 6.33 -19.21
C MET A 477 26.78 5.12 -18.98
N VAL A 478 26.29 3.90 -19.21
CA VAL A 478 27.01 2.63 -18.99
C VAL A 478 27.63 2.14 -20.28
N SER A 479 26.86 2.07 -21.37
CA SER A 479 27.28 1.48 -22.65
C SER A 479 27.84 2.49 -23.65
N GLY A 480 27.53 3.78 -23.48
CA GLY A 480 27.83 4.81 -24.46
C GLY A 480 26.99 4.74 -25.75
N LYS A 481 25.99 3.88 -25.80
CA LYS A 481 25.09 3.71 -26.95
C LYS A 481 23.96 4.75 -26.93
N PRO A 482 23.36 5.03 -28.09
CA PRO A 482 22.20 5.93 -28.17
C PRO A 482 21.05 5.44 -27.29
N ALA A 483 20.42 6.35 -26.57
CA ALA A 483 19.26 6.13 -25.71
C ALA A 483 18.09 7.01 -26.18
N LYS A 484 16.91 6.40 -26.28
CA LYS A 484 15.67 7.12 -26.68
C LYS A 484 14.98 7.81 -25.51
N HIS A 485 15.17 7.26 -24.31
CA HIS A 485 14.43 7.62 -23.10
C HIS A 485 15.34 7.84 -21.91
N ARG A 486 14.90 8.71 -21.02
CA ARG A 486 15.35 8.76 -19.64
C ARG A 486 14.51 7.80 -18.80
N VAL A 487 15.12 7.14 -17.85
CA VAL A 487 14.49 6.26 -16.89
C VAL A 487 14.77 6.73 -15.47
N ILE A 488 13.92 6.35 -14.52
CA ILE A 488 14.21 6.51 -13.10
C ILE A 488 14.97 5.27 -12.61
N ILE A 489 16.13 5.51 -12.03
CA ILE A 489 16.96 4.48 -11.37
C ILE A 489 17.03 4.81 -9.90
N ALA A 490 16.79 3.83 -9.05
CA ALA A 490 16.84 3.98 -7.59
C ALA A 490 17.11 2.65 -6.89
N ARG A 491 17.66 2.72 -5.69
CA ARG A 491 17.60 1.60 -4.76
C ARG A 491 16.16 1.45 -4.26
N SER A 492 15.75 0.24 -3.95
CA SER A 492 14.35 -0.04 -3.61
C SER A 492 14.20 -1.02 -2.44
N TYR A 493 13.03 -1.02 -1.89
CA TYR A 493 12.58 -2.01 -0.91
C TYR A 493 12.08 -3.28 -1.57
#